data_069d069f471bb055992b6777e1d369f5
#
_entry.id   069d069f471bb055992b6777e1d369f5
#
_cell.length_a   1.000
_cell.length_b   1.000
_cell.length_c   1.000
_cell.angle_alpha   90.00
_cell.angle_beta   90.00
_cell.angle_gamma   90.00
#
_symmetry.space_group_name_H-M   'P 1'
#
loop_
_entity.id
_entity.type
_entity.pdbx_description
1 polymer ?
#
loop_
_entity_poly.entity_id
_entity_poly.type
_entity_poly.pdbx_seq_one_letter_code
_entity_poly.pdbx_strand_id
1 'polypeptide(L)'
;MKNVPGAFPGSWRYSESMRPNTARTVPASAQPVSALPRPLDFSVPSNCTAICGAALFGALALLLGRSWRQAMGVSGSSLLAWATGRELDPDSPASAAVALGLAGITGLAQTGTRQTGQDQAAQVQTGQDQSRQSRGTAPAILPGLAALSAVRILSGTVGYAATRPDTLALSVQAGAAALAGYPVAAALPAAALALSAAEQDTLRPHAEWGAALALGAGLLPQVFGHKKAGAGSAGRQLPNKPPNTLLGTLLSLGAISLGRTLTAAEQPLSQCDQVPLTVSASRLRVSRVMGLGALAAGLLRGESASFVPLAAACLGTGLRRSLSGRIRPELSRRAVA
;
A
#
# COMPACT_ATOMS: atom_id res chain seq x y z
N MET A 1 41.87 -26.26 47.99
CA MET A 1 41.81 -27.38 47.02
C MET A 1 40.39 -27.87 46.92
N LYS A 2 39.68 -27.56 45.82
CA LYS A 2 38.53 -28.34 45.32
C LYS A 2 38.23 -27.84 43.91
N ASN A 3 38.60 -28.69 42.94
CA ASN A 3 38.32 -28.53 41.52
C ASN A 3 36.81 -28.59 41.25
N VAL A 4 36.30 -27.65 40.48
CA VAL A 4 34.98 -27.77 39.84
C VAL A 4 35.22 -27.73 38.32
N PRO A 5 34.98 -28.82 37.60
CA PRO A 5 34.95 -28.78 36.13
C PRO A 5 33.56 -28.48 35.66
N GLY A 6 33.36 -27.30 35.11
CA GLY A 6 32.15 -26.90 34.41
C GLY A 6 32.41 -26.70 32.92
N ALA A 7 32.49 -27.80 32.18
CA ALA A 7 32.51 -27.78 30.73
C ALA A 7 31.11 -27.37 30.22
N PHE A 8 31.01 -26.24 29.57
CA PHE A 8 29.86 -25.86 28.73
C PHE A 8 29.98 -26.57 27.38
N PRO A 9 29.11 -27.55 27.07
CA PRO A 9 29.02 -28.10 25.73
C PRO A 9 28.08 -27.25 24.92
N GLY A 10 28.55 -26.55 23.93
CA GLY A 10 27.64 -25.83 23.03
C GLY A 10 28.33 -24.84 22.14
N SER A 11 29.49 -25.17 21.57
CA SER A 11 29.93 -24.48 20.36
C SER A 11 28.98 -24.87 19.23
N TRP A 12 27.97 -24.02 18.97
CA TRP A 12 27.21 -24.06 17.72
C TRP A 12 28.20 -23.87 16.60
N ARG A 13 28.72 -24.95 16.06
CA ARG A 13 29.40 -24.91 14.77
C ARG A 13 28.35 -24.50 13.76
N TYR A 14 28.44 -23.27 13.31
CA TYR A 14 27.78 -22.83 12.10
C TYR A 14 28.28 -23.77 11.00
N SER A 15 27.41 -24.71 10.62
CA SER A 15 27.69 -25.64 9.55
C SER A 15 27.86 -24.83 8.26
N GLU A 16 29.05 -24.89 7.70
CA GLU A 16 29.48 -24.27 6.44
C GLU A 16 28.80 -24.87 5.20
N SER A 17 27.58 -25.33 5.33
CA SER A 17 26.78 -25.90 4.24
C SER A 17 25.91 -24.87 3.50
N MET A 18 26.06 -23.58 3.75
CA MET A 18 25.53 -22.55 2.83
C MET A 18 26.48 -22.36 1.64
N ARG A 19 26.65 -23.38 0.84
CA ARG A 19 27.05 -23.16 -0.55
C ARG A 19 25.99 -22.26 -1.16
N PRO A 20 26.40 -21.18 -1.89
CA PRO A 20 25.44 -20.38 -2.63
C PRO A 20 24.64 -21.35 -3.51
N ASN A 21 23.34 -21.39 -3.24
CA ASN A 21 22.40 -22.23 -3.93
C ASN A 21 22.58 -21.87 -5.42
N THR A 22 23.24 -22.75 -6.17
CA THR A 22 23.36 -22.65 -7.61
C THR A 22 21.97 -22.35 -8.12
N ALA A 23 21.84 -21.20 -8.77
CA ALA A 23 20.59 -20.67 -9.32
C ALA A 23 19.82 -21.85 -9.93
N ARG A 24 18.80 -22.32 -9.21
CA ARG A 24 17.89 -23.33 -9.73
C ARG A 24 17.18 -22.64 -10.88
N THR A 25 17.64 -22.88 -12.06
CA THR A 25 17.02 -22.40 -13.29
C THR A 25 15.55 -22.80 -13.21
N VAL A 26 14.69 -21.82 -13.05
CA VAL A 26 13.23 -22.00 -13.16
C VAL A 26 13.02 -22.68 -14.51
N PRO A 27 12.35 -23.83 -14.58
CA PRO A 27 12.17 -24.54 -15.84
C PRO A 27 11.50 -23.57 -16.83
N ALA A 28 12.09 -23.42 -18.01
CA ALA A 28 11.67 -22.50 -19.07
C ALA A 28 10.25 -22.77 -19.60
N SER A 29 9.60 -23.84 -19.15
CA SER A 29 8.23 -24.24 -19.50
C SER A 29 7.15 -23.69 -18.54
N ALA A 30 7.50 -23.03 -17.45
CA ALA A 30 6.52 -22.40 -16.59
C ALA A 30 5.95 -21.16 -17.31
N GLN A 31 4.65 -21.18 -17.60
CA GLN A 31 3.97 -19.98 -18.10
C GLN A 31 4.27 -18.80 -17.19
N PRO A 32 4.54 -17.61 -17.75
CA PRO A 32 4.84 -16.44 -16.94
C PRO A 32 3.65 -16.13 -16.03
N VAL A 33 3.83 -16.43 -14.75
CA VAL A 33 2.82 -16.13 -13.73
C VAL A 33 2.84 -14.63 -13.46
N SER A 34 1.66 -14.01 -13.44
CA SER A 34 1.53 -12.58 -13.17
C SER A 34 2.07 -12.23 -11.78
N ALA A 35 2.76 -11.09 -11.67
CA ALA A 35 3.27 -10.55 -10.42
C ALA A 35 2.22 -9.78 -9.59
N LEU A 36 1.06 -9.48 -10.17
CA LEU A 36 0.00 -8.69 -9.52
C LEU A 36 -0.99 -9.53 -8.72
N PRO A 37 -1.62 -10.60 -9.27
CA PRO A 37 -2.60 -11.36 -8.53
C PRO A 37 -1.95 -12.18 -7.42
N ARG A 38 -2.50 -12.02 -6.22
CA ARG A 38 -2.18 -12.85 -5.07
C ARG A 38 -3.47 -13.53 -4.62
N PRO A 39 -3.62 -14.84 -4.82
CA PRO A 39 -4.80 -15.53 -4.35
C PRO A 39 -4.87 -15.41 -2.83
N LEU A 40 -6.06 -15.07 -2.32
CA LEU A 40 -6.32 -15.09 -0.89
C LEU A 40 -6.50 -16.56 -0.48
N ASP A 41 -5.44 -17.12 0.07
CA ASP A 41 -5.50 -18.48 0.63
C ASP A 41 -6.17 -18.43 2.00
N PHE A 42 -7.37 -18.98 2.09
CA PHE A 42 -8.15 -19.04 3.34
C PHE A 42 -7.60 -20.04 4.36
N SER A 43 -6.69 -20.92 3.97
CA SER A 43 -5.99 -21.79 4.91
C SER A 43 -5.03 -21.01 5.82
N VAL A 44 -4.63 -19.80 5.40
CA VAL A 44 -3.74 -18.92 6.17
C VAL A 44 -4.56 -18.07 7.15
N PRO A 45 -4.41 -18.26 8.49
CA PRO A 45 -5.23 -17.55 9.49
C PRO A 45 -5.19 -16.03 9.37
N SER A 46 -4.05 -15.44 8.95
CA SER A 46 -3.93 -13.99 8.77
C SER A 46 -4.83 -13.45 7.65
N ASN A 47 -5.09 -14.23 6.59
CA ASN A 47 -5.98 -13.84 5.51
C ASN A 47 -7.45 -13.85 5.98
N CYS A 48 -7.84 -14.88 6.74
CA CYS A 48 -9.17 -14.93 7.36
C CYS A 48 -9.37 -13.74 8.30
N THR A 49 -8.38 -13.44 9.16
CA THR A 49 -8.44 -12.30 10.07
C THR A 49 -8.60 -10.98 9.31
N ALA A 50 -7.92 -10.81 8.18
CA ALA A 50 -8.04 -9.61 7.36
C ALA A 50 -9.44 -9.45 6.76
N ILE A 51 -9.99 -10.52 6.21
CA ILE A 51 -11.34 -10.51 5.61
C ILE A 51 -12.40 -10.26 6.68
N CYS A 52 -12.34 -10.99 7.81
CA CYS A 52 -13.26 -10.79 8.92
C CYS A 52 -13.15 -9.37 9.49
N GLY A 53 -11.94 -8.84 9.65
CA GLY A 53 -11.71 -7.48 10.13
C GLY A 53 -12.26 -6.42 9.16
N ALA A 54 -12.01 -6.57 7.87
CA ALA A 54 -12.55 -5.67 6.85
C ALA A 54 -14.08 -5.73 6.79
N ALA A 55 -14.66 -6.94 6.84
CA ALA A 55 -16.11 -7.14 6.90
C ALA A 55 -16.74 -6.53 8.15
N LEU A 56 -16.07 -6.66 9.32
CA LEU A 56 -16.49 -6.04 10.57
C LEU A 56 -16.57 -4.51 10.44
N PHE A 57 -15.56 -3.86 9.86
CA PHE A 57 -15.59 -2.42 9.65
C PHE A 57 -16.69 -2.00 8.67
N GLY A 58 -16.96 -2.79 7.63
CA GLY A 58 -18.11 -2.58 6.73
C GLY A 58 -19.44 -2.70 7.47
N ALA A 59 -19.61 -3.74 8.28
CA ALA A 59 -20.82 -3.96 9.09
C ALA A 59 -21.00 -2.83 10.12
N LEU A 60 -19.94 -2.40 10.80
CA LEU A 60 -20.00 -1.26 11.71
C LEU A 60 -20.41 0.02 11.00
N ALA A 61 -19.94 0.25 9.77
CA ALA A 61 -20.38 1.40 8.99
C ALA A 61 -21.88 1.34 8.70
N LEU A 62 -22.43 0.17 8.35
CA LEU A 62 -23.87 -0.02 8.16
C LEU A 62 -24.66 0.19 9.45
N LEU A 63 -24.20 -0.35 10.57
CA LEU A 63 -24.81 -0.16 11.89
C LEU A 63 -24.82 1.31 12.32
N LEU A 64 -23.82 2.09 11.91
CA LEU A 64 -23.78 3.55 12.11
C LEU A 64 -24.64 4.33 11.11
N GLY A 65 -25.52 3.66 10.35
CA GLY A 65 -26.42 4.28 9.38
C GLY A 65 -25.75 4.78 8.10
N ARG A 66 -24.55 4.26 7.77
CA ARG A 66 -23.86 4.65 6.53
C ARG A 66 -24.45 3.91 5.34
N SER A 67 -24.38 4.55 4.16
CA SER A 67 -24.83 3.92 2.93
C SER A 67 -23.97 2.69 2.60
N TRP A 68 -24.54 1.73 1.86
CA TRP A 68 -23.82 0.54 1.36
C TRP A 68 -22.51 0.90 0.66
N ARG A 69 -22.51 1.95 -0.17
CA ARG A 69 -21.29 2.41 -0.86
C ARG A 69 -20.20 2.89 0.09
N GLN A 70 -20.58 3.57 1.16
CA GLN A 70 -19.65 4.01 2.20
C GLN A 70 -19.10 2.81 2.99
N ALA A 71 -19.97 1.86 3.34
CA ALA A 71 -19.57 0.64 4.02
C ALA A 71 -18.55 -0.16 3.21
N MET A 72 -18.82 -0.36 1.92
CA MET A 72 -17.89 -1.00 0.99
C MET A 72 -16.56 -0.22 0.86
N GLY A 73 -16.62 1.10 0.88
CA GLY A 73 -15.43 1.95 0.89
C GLY A 73 -14.56 1.75 2.13
N VAL A 74 -15.16 1.69 3.32
CA VAL A 74 -14.47 1.45 4.59
C VAL A 74 -13.86 0.05 4.61
N SER A 75 -14.64 -0.97 4.25
CA SER A 75 -14.18 -2.35 4.18
C SER A 75 -13.03 -2.53 3.18
N GLY A 76 -13.18 -2.00 1.96
CA GLY A 76 -12.17 -2.06 0.92
C GLY A 76 -10.88 -1.31 1.30
N SER A 77 -11.01 -0.13 1.90
CA SER A 77 -9.86 0.64 2.40
C SER A 77 -9.08 -0.12 3.48
N SER A 78 -9.78 -0.77 4.41
CA SER A 78 -9.18 -1.59 5.46
C SER A 78 -8.42 -2.78 4.89
N LEU A 79 -9.02 -3.49 3.93
CA LEU A 79 -8.41 -4.64 3.27
C LEU A 79 -7.17 -4.22 2.44
N LEU A 80 -7.26 -3.10 1.73
CA LEU A 80 -6.13 -2.54 0.97
C LEU A 80 -4.97 -2.14 1.90
N ALA A 81 -5.26 -1.56 3.07
CA ALA A 81 -4.25 -1.21 4.05
C ALA A 81 -3.55 -2.45 4.59
N TRP A 82 -4.31 -3.51 4.91
CA TRP A 82 -3.74 -4.79 5.32
C TRP A 82 -2.85 -5.39 4.23
N ALA A 83 -3.34 -5.45 2.99
CA ALA A 83 -2.57 -6.00 1.87
C ALA A 83 -1.28 -5.20 1.65
N THR A 84 -1.35 -3.85 1.66
CA THR A 84 -0.17 -3.00 1.52
C THR A 84 0.81 -3.19 2.70
N GLY A 85 0.30 -3.35 3.93
CA GLY A 85 1.12 -3.63 5.10
C GLY A 85 1.90 -4.94 4.97
N ARG A 86 1.28 -5.98 4.41
CA ARG A 86 1.93 -7.26 4.10
C ARG A 86 3.04 -7.14 3.06
N GLU A 87 2.87 -6.26 2.06
CA GLU A 87 3.90 -5.99 1.06
C GLU A 87 5.08 -5.17 1.63
N LEU A 88 4.81 -4.24 2.55
CA LEU A 88 5.84 -3.40 3.17
C LEU A 88 6.60 -4.11 4.31
N ASP A 89 5.98 -5.10 4.94
CA ASP A 89 6.53 -5.82 6.10
C ASP A 89 6.11 -7.31 6.06
N PRO A 90 6.69 -8.10 5.14
CA PRO A 90 6.30 -9.49 4.93
C PRO A 90 6.56 -10.38 6.16
N ASP A 91 7.55 -10.03 6.99
CA ASP A 91 7.95 -10.81 8.17
C ASP A 91 7.00 -10.63 9.36
N SER A 92 6.10 -9.63 9.33
CA SER A 92 5.24 -9.32 10.48
C SER A 92 3.78 -9.15 10.10
N PRO A 93 2.92 -10.12 10.39
CA PRO A 93 1.47 -9.96 10.20
C PRO A 93 0.86 -8.90 11.13
N ALA A 94 1.53 -8.56 12.23
CA ALA A 94 1.03 -7.57 13.18
C ALA A 94 1.00 -6.16 12.58
N SER A 95 1.99 -5.78 11.76
CA SER A 95 2.00 -4.48 11.07
C SER A 95 0.81 -4.33 10.12
N ALA A 96 0.47 -5.40 9.40
CA ALA A 96 -0.70 -5.44 8.52
C ALA A 96 -2.02 -5.36 9.31
N ALA A 97 -2.12 -6.03 10.47
CA ALA A 97 -3.30 -5.95 11.34
C ALA A 97 -3.50 -4.53 11.90
N VAL A 98 -2.41 -3.86 12.32
CA VAL A 98 -2.47 -2.46 12.74
C VAL A 98 -2.91 -1.55 11.59
N ALA A 99 -2.38 -1.77 10.38
CA ALA A 99 -2.77 -1.01 9.18
C ALA A 99 -4.27 -1.15 8.89
N LEU A 100 -4.80 -2.37 8.93
CA LEU A 100 -6.23 -2.65 8.76
C LEU A 100 -7.08 -1.88 9.76
N GLY A 101 -6.72 -1.92 11.05
CA GLY A 101 -7.43 -1.22 12.12
C GLY A 101 -7.41 0.30 11.94
N LEU A 102 -6.24 0.88 11.66
CA LEU A 102 -6.08 2.31 11.44
C LEU A 102 -6.91 2.81 10.24
N ALA A 103 -6.88 2.07 9.11
CA ALA A 103 -7.67 2.43 7.95
C ALA A 103 -9.18 2.29 8.19
N GLY A 104 -9.60 1.25 8.90
CA GLY A 104 -10.99 1.01 9.26
C GLY A 104 -11.56 2.11 10.15
N ILE A 105 -10.87 2.46 11.24
CA ILE A 105 -11.26 3.54 12.15
C ILE A 105 -11.31 4.87 11.40
N THR A 106 -10.29 5.16 10.58
CA THR A 106 -10.25 6.39 9.79
C THR A 106 -11.40 6.47 8.80
N GLY A 107 -11.71 5.35 8.13
CA GLY A 107 -12.84 5.26 7.20
C GLY A 107 -14.18 5.51 7.88
N LEU A 108 -14.42 4.92 9.05
CA LEU A 108 -15.63 5.16 9.86
C LEU A 108 -15.77 6.63 10.26
N ALA A 109 -14.70 7.24 10.73
CA ALA A 109 -14.72 8.63 11.14
C ALA A 109 -14.94 9.61 9.98
N GLN A 110 -14.31 9.35 8.82
CA GLN A 110 -14.48 10.18 7.63
C GLN A 110 -15.90 10.13 7.05
N THR A 111 -16.57 9.00 7.12
CA THR A 111 -17.95 8.89 6.68
C THR A 111 -18.91 9.65 7.60
N GLY A 112 -18.57 9.85 8.89
CA GLY A 112 -19.38 10.61 9.86
C GLY A 112 -19.44 12.10 9.60
N THR A 113 -18.30 12.69 9.34
CA THR A 113 -18.20 14.15 9.17
C THR A 113 -18.86 14.67 7.89
N ARG A 114 -19.02 13.83 6.87
CA ARG A 114 -19.67 14.24 5.60
C ARG A 114 -21.19 14.36 5.71
N GLN A 115 -21.82 13.53 6.55
CA GLN A 115 -23.28 13.54 6.69
C GLN A 115 -23.77 14.83 7.36
N THR A 116 -23.10 15.28 8.44
CA THR A 116 -23.44 16.52 9.14
C THR A 116 -23.27 17.77 8.27
N GLY A 117 -22.31 17.78 7.35
CA GLY A 117 -22.12 18.90 6.42
C GLY A 117 -23.14 18.92 5.26
N GLN A 118 -23.60 17.74 4.81
CA GLN A 118 -24.58 17.63 3.74
C GLN A 118 -26.00 18.00 4.21
N ASP A 119 -26.39 17.59 5.42
CA ASP A 119 -27.70 17.90 5.97
C ASP A 119 -27.87 19.41 6.22
N GLN A 120 -26.80 20.12 6.58
CA GLN A 120 -26.81 21.59 6.70
C GLN A 120 -26.86 22.31 5.33
N ALA A 121 -26.17 21.78 4.31
CA ALA A 121 -26.19 22.37 2.96
C ALA A 121 -27.49 22.07 2.21
N ALA A 122 -28.10 20.89 2.43
CA ALA A 122 -29.36 20.51 1.78
C ALA A 122 -30.57 21.30 2.28
N GLN A 123 -30.54 21.84 3.49
CA GLN A 123 -31.58 22.73 3.99
C GLN A 123 -31.55 24.11 3.33
N VAL A 124 -30.46 24.49 2.66
CA VAL A 124 -30.32 25.83 2.01
C VAL A 124 -30.58 25.79 0.50
N GLN A 125 -30.47 24.61 -0.14
CA GLN A 125 -30.66 24.49 -1.61
C GLN A 125 -31.83 23.58 -1.95
N THR A 126 -32.98 24.22 -2.14
CA THR A 126 -34.19 23.61 -2.71
C THR A 126 -33.96 23.16 -4.17
N GLY A 127 -33.94 21.86 -4.40
CA GLY A 127 -34.71 21.26 -5.51
C GLY A 127 -34.03 20.90 -6.83
N GLN A 128 -32.81 21.28 -7.18
CA GLN A 128 -32.35 21.08 -8.56
C GLN A 128 -31.04 20.29 -8.81
N ASP A 129 -30.27 19.91 -7.79
CA ASP A 129 -28.94 19.33 -8.00
C ASP A 129 -28.70 17.93 -7.37
N GLN A 130 -29.75 17.22 -6.90
CA GLN A 130 -29.59 15.90 -6.32
C GLN A 130 -29.02 14.83 -7.27
N SER A 131 -29.25 14.98 -8.58
CA SER A 131 -28.73 14.02 -9.57
C SER A 131 -27.23 14.16 -9.87
N ARG A 132 -26.62 15.31 -9.58
CA ARG A 132 -25.19 15.57 -9.77
C ARG A 132 -24.34 15.19 -8.57
N GLN A 133 -24.89 15.24 -7.37
CA GLN A 133 -24.19 14.97 -6.12
C GLN A 133 -23.87 13.48 -5.89
N SER A 134 -24.60 12.55 -6.53
CA SER A 134 -24.35 11.11 -6.43
C SER A 134 -23.09 10.62 -7.16
N ARG A 135 -22.46 11.44 -8.00
CA ARG A 135 -21.20 11.10 -8.72
C ARG A 135 -19.93 11.29 -7.89
N GLY A 136 -20.01 11.87 -6.69
CA GLY A 136 -18.85 12.37 -5.94
C GLY A 136 -18.14 11.38 -4.99
N THR A 137 -18.57 10.13 -4.87
CA THR A 137 -17.99 9.21 -3.88
C THR A 137 -17.70 7.83 -4.42
N ALA A 138 -17.02 7.75 -5.57
CA ALA A 138 -16.22 6.55 -5.79
C ALA A 138 -15.17 6.54 -4.66
N PRO A 139 -15.22 5.55 -3.75
CA PRO A 139 -14.35 5.54 -2.59
C PRO A 139 -12.90 5.52 -3.04
N ALA A 140 -12.00 5.89 -2.15
CA ALA A 140 -10.55 5.88 -2.32
C ALA A 140 -9.94 4.48 -2.63
N ILE A 141 -10.72 3.58 -3.21
CA ILE A 141 -10.33 2.24 -3.62
C ILE A 141 -9.36 2.29 -4.79
N LEU A 142 -9.62 3.10 -5.81
CA LEU A 142 -8.76 3.19 -7.00
C LEU A 142 -7.33 3.68 -6.66
N PRO A 143 -7.15 4.80 -5.92
CA PRO A 143 -5.82 5.21 -5.47
C PRO A 143 -5.14 4.16 -4.59
N GLY A 144 -5.90 3.50 -3.70
CA GLY A 144 -5.40 2.44 -2.85
C GLY A 144 -4.95 1.22 -3.65
N LEU A 145 -5.70 0.81 -4.68
CA LEU A 145 -5.32 -0.27 -5.60
C LEU A 145 -4.06 0.07 -6.39
N ALA A 146 -3.97 1.28 -6.94
CA ALA A 146 -2.79 1.72 -7.66
C ALA A 146 -1.55 1.73 -6.75
N ALA A 147 -1.69 2.19 -5.51
CA ALA A 147 -0.63 2.18 -4.52
C ALA A 147 -0.22 0.74 -4.13
N LEU A 148 -1.17 -0.15 -3.86
CA LEU A 148 -0.90 -1.56 -3.55
C LEU A 148 -0.17 -2.25 -4.70
N SER A 149 -0.67 -2.11 -5.93
CA SER A 149 -0.06 -2.73 -7.12
C SER A 149 1.36 -2.21 -7.35
N ALA A 150 1.57 -0.91 -7.19
CA ALA A 150 2.88 -0.28 -7.30
C ALA A 150 3.86 -0.80 -6.23
N VAL A 151 3.43 -0.86 -4.96
CA VAL A 151 4.22 -1.40 -3.86
C VAL A 151 4.56 -2.86 -4.11
N ARG A 152 3.61 -3.69 -4.57
CA ARG A 152 3.79 -5.12 -4.83
C ARG A 152 4.82 -5.40 -5.93
N ILE A 153 4.73 -4.70 -7.06
CA ILE A 153 5.73 -4.82 -8.14
C ILE A 153 7.12 -4.46 -7.63
N LEU A 154 7.22 -3.41 -6.85
CA LEU A 154 8.51 -2.91 -6.39
C LEU A 154 9.11 -3.78 -5.27
N SER A 155 8.31 -4.24 -4.31
CA SER A 155 8.76 -5.14 -3.23
C SER A 155 9.15 -6.52 -3.74
N GLY A 156 8.50 -6.99 -4.83
CA GLY A 156 8.78 -8.29 -5.43
C GLY A 156 8.39 -9.48 -4.55
N THR A 157 7.46 -9.30 -3.62
CA THR A 157 7.04 -10.34 -2.66
C THR A 157 6.40 -11.57 -3.30
N VAL A 158 5.86 -11.44 -4.51
CA VAL A 158 5.33 -12.57 -5.28
C VAL A 158 6.45 -13.46 -5.84
N GLY A 159 7.62 -12.87 -6.17
CA GLY A 159 8.80 -13.60 -6.65
C GLY A 159 8.91 -13.67 -8.18
N TYR A 160 8.03 -13.01 -8.93
CA TYR A 160 8.09 -12.91 -10.38
C TYR A 160 8.30 -11.47 -10.84
N ALA A 161 8.99 -11.32 -11.97
CA ALA A 161 9.09 -10.04 -12.66
C ALA A 161 7.73 -9.63 -13.23
N ALA A 162 7.49 -8.32 -13.35
CA ALA A 162 6.29 -7.82 -13.98
C ALA A 162 6.21 -8.28 -15.46
N THR A 163 5.10 -8.90 -15.81
CA THR A 163 4.81 -9.38 -17.15
C THR A 163 4.13 -8.30 -18.01
N ARG A 164 3.95 -8.55 -19.31
CA ARG A 164 3.19 -7.64 -20.18
C ARG A 164 1.74 -7.41 -19.71
N PRO A 165 0.97 -8.45 -19.32
CA PRO A 165 -0.35 -8.25 -18.73
C PRO A 165 -0.32 -7.40 -17.45
N ASP A 166 0.68 -7.56 -16.58
CA ASP A 166 0.83 -6.74 -15.38
C ASP A 166 1.06 -5.27 -15.73
N THR A 167 1.93 -5.02 -16.71
CA THR A 167 2.19 -3.66 -17.20
C THR A 167 0.93 -3.00 -17.77
N LEU A 168 0.14 -3.75 -18.53
CA LEU A 168 -1.14 -3.27 -19.05
C LEU A 168 -2.12 -2.97 -17.93
N ALA A 169 -2.27 -3.87 -16.95
CA ALA A 169 -3.14 -3.66 -15.80
C ALA A 169 -2.74 -2.42 -14.99
N LEU A 170 -1.44 -2.21 -14.77
CA LEU A 170 -0.91 -1.01 -14.11
C LEU A 170 -1.20 0.26 -14.92
N SER A 171 -1.10 0.19 -16.26
CA SER A 171 -1.42 1.33 -17.13
C SER A 171 -2.90 1.67 -17.09
N VAL A 172 -3.79 0.67 -17.06
CA VAL A 172 -5.24 0.87 -16.88
C VAL A 172 -5.55 1.49 -15.52
N GLN A 173 -4.89 1.01 -14.45
CA GLN A 173 -5.06 1.60 -13.11
C GLN A 173 -4.58 3.06 -13.07
N ALA A 174 -3.45 3.38 -13.70
CA ALA A 174 -2.95 4.74 -13.81
C ALA A 174 -3.93 5.65 -14.55
N GLY A 175 -4.44 5.20 -15.70
CA GLY A 175 -5.45 5.93 -16.48
C GLY A 175 -6.75 6.15 -15.70
N ALA A 176 -7.25 5.12 -15.02
CA ALA A 176 -8.45 5.20 -14.19
C ALA A 176 -8.27 6.18 -13.03
N ALA A 177 -7.13 6.14 -12.35
CA ALA A 177 -6.82 7.09 -11.26
C ALA A 177 -6.71 8.54 -11.78
N ALA A 178 -6.10 8.73 -12.95
CA ALA A 178 -6.00 10.06 -13.57
C ALA A 178 -7.37 10.61 -13.97
N LEU A 179 -8.24 9.78 -14.59
CA LEU A 179 -9.61 10.14 -14.95
C LEU A 179 -10.47 10.45 -13.72
N ALA A 180 -10.21 9.78 -12.61
CA ALA A 180 -10.87 10.04 -11.34
C ALA A 180 -10.32 11.28 -10.61
N GLY A 181 -9.29 11.95 -11.15
CA GLY A 181 -8.71 13.17 -10.58
C GLY A 181 -7.64 12.94 -9.50
N TYR A 182 -6.97 11.79 -9.50
CA TYR A 182 -5.91 11.42 -8.56
C TYR A 182 -4.54 11.34 -9.24
N PRO A 183 -3.91 12.47 -9.60
CA PRO A 183 -2.66 12.46 -10.36
C PRO A 183 -1.48 11.81 -9.64
N VAL A 184 -1.40 11.90 -8.30
CA VAL A 184 -0.34 11.22 -7.55
C VAL A 184 -0.51 9.70 -7.64
N ALA A 185 -1.73 9.18 -7.44
CA ALA A 185 -2.01 7.76 -7.56
C ALA A 185 -1.78 7.25 -9.00
N ALA A 186 -2.09 8.07 -10.00
CA ALA A 186 -1.85 7.75 -11.41
C ALA A 186 -0.35 7.63 -11.75
N ALA A 187 0.52 8.36 -11.08
CA ALA A 187 1.96 8.31 -11.30
C ALA A 187 2.64 7.10 -10.63
N LEU A 188 2.02 6.50 -9.60
CA LEU A 188 2.64 5.43 -8.81
C LEU A 188 3.00 4.18 -9.63
N PRO A 189 2.11 3.65 -10.50
CA PRO A 189 2.45 2.48 -11.33
C PRO A 189 3.67 2.72 -12.23
N ALA A 190 3.78 3.90 -12.83
CA ALA A 190 4.92 4.27 -13.66
C ALA A 190 6.21 4.36 -12.84
N ALA A 191 6.15 5.01 -11.67
CA ALA A 191 7.29 5.11 -10.77
C ALA A 191 7.75 3.73 -10.28
N ALA A 192 6.82 2.84 -9.93
CA ALA A 192 7.13 1.48 -9.50
C ALA A 192 7.80 0.65 -10.60
N LEU A 193 7.32 0.73 -11.83
CA LEU A 193 7.92 0.04 -12.96
C LEU A 193 9.33 0.57 -13.27
N ALA A 194 9.52 1.90 -13.27
CA ALA A 194 10.81 2.52 -13.51
C ALA A 194 11.83 2.15 -12.42
N LEU A 195 11.44 2.23 -11.14
CA LEU A 195 12.29 1.85 -10.01
C LEU A 195 12.59 0.34 -10.00
N SER A 196 11.60 -0.50 -10.34
CA SER A 196 11.82 -1.95 -10.47
C SER A 196 12.76 -2.30 -11.63
N ALA A 197 12.74 -1.54 -12.72
CA ALA A 197 13.68 -1.70 -13.83
C ALA A 197 15.11 -1.26 -13.49
N ALA A 198 15.26 -0.34 -12.53
CA ALA A 198 16.57 0.10 -12.06
C ALA A 198 17.26 -0.92 -11.14
N GLU A 199 16.50 -1.79 -10.47
CA GLU A 199 17.05 -2.87 -9.65
C GLU A 199 17.74 -3.92 -10.53
N GLN A 200 18.96 -4.32 -10.13
CA GLN A 200 19.77 -5.28 -10.88
C GLN A 200 19.60 -6.69 -10.31
N ASP A 201 18.37 -7.20 -10.35
CA ASP A 201 18.05 -8.54 -9.85
C ASP A 201 17.20 -9.35 -10.86
N THR A 202 16.88 -10.59 -10.48
CA THR A 202 16.09 -11.53 -11.32
C THR A 202 14.65 -11.09 -11.54
N LEU A 203 14.15 -10.13 -10.76
CA LEU A 203 12.77 -9.62 -10.84
C LEU A 203 12.68 -8.34 -11.68
N ARG A 204 13.77 -7.97 -12.34
CA ARG A 204 13.79 -6.83 -13.26
C ARG A 204 12.81 -7.06 -14.42
N PRO A 205 11.84 -6.18 -14.64
CA PRO A 205 10.92 -6.31 -15.77
C PRO A 205 11.66 -6.12 -17.09
N HIS A 206 11.35 -6.95 -18.07
CA HIS A 206 11.96 -6.89 -19.42
C HIS A 206 11.54 -5.67 -20.22
N ALA A 207 10.50 -4.94 -19.80
CA ALA A 207 9.90 -3.88 -20.60
C ALA A 207 10.06 -2.53 -19.91
N GLU A 208 11.08 -1.78 -20.28
CA GLU A 208 11.20 -0.34 -19.99
C GLU A 208 10.00 0.46 -20.54
N TRP A 209 9.31 -0.05 -21.54
CA TRP A 209 8.06 0.47 -22.12
C TRP A 209 6.90 0.53 -21.12
N GLY A 210 6.89 -0.31 -20.11
CA GLY A 210 5.82 -0.35 -19.13
C GLY A 210 5.68 0.93 -18.33
N ALA A 211 6.80 1.51 -17.92
CA ALA A 211 6.80 2.79 -17.21
C ALA A 211 6.30 3.92 -18.11
N ALA A 212 6.72 3.92 -19.38
CA ALA A 212 6.28 4.92 -20.36
C ALA A 212 4.79 4.81 -20.65
N LEU A 213 4.26 3.58 -20.80
CA LEU A 213 2.82 3.35 -21.00
C LEU A 213 2.00 3.80 -19.80
N ALA A 214 2.41 3.44 -18.59
CA ALA A 214 1.70 3.83 -17.38
C ALA A 214 1.77 5.35 -17.16
N LEU A 215 2.89 6.00 -17.46
CA LEU A 215 3.04 7.45 -17.41
C LEU A 215 2.14 8.11 -18.47
N GLY A 216 2.16 7.62 -19.71
CA GLY A 216 1.31 8.11 -20.78
C GLY A 216 -0.17 8.00 -20.43
N ALA A 217 -0.62 6.85 -19.92
CA ALA A 217 -2.00 6.64 -19.48
C ALA A 217 -2.39 7.59 -18.35
N GLY A 218 -1.48 7.86 -17.40
CA GLY A 218 -1.69 8.81 -16.31
C GLY A 218 -1.76 10.27 -16.77
N LEU A 219 -1.04 10.64 -17.83
CA LEU A 219 -1.00 12.01 -18.37
C LEU A 219 -2.09 12.31 -19.42
N LEU A 220 -2.58 11.27 -20.13
CA LEU A 220 -3.57 11.42 -21.20
C LEU A 220 -4.79 12.30 -20.83
N PRO A 221 -5.43 12.12 -19.67
CA PRO A 221 -6.58 12.95 -19.30
C PRO A 221 -6.23 14.41 -19.10
N GLN A 222 -5.00 14.71 -18.70
CA GLN A 222 -4.54 16.11 -18.52
C GLN A 222 -4.30 16.79 -19.87
N VAL A 223 -3.76 16.05 -20.84
CA VAL A 223 -3.48 16.58 -22.19
C VAL A 223 -4.76 16.77 -23.01
N PHE A 224 -5.66 15.78 -22.97
CA PHE A 224 -6.89 15.81 -23.79
C PHE A 224 -8.07 16.52 -23.11
N GLY A 225 -8.06 16.61 -21.76
CA GLY A 225 -9.11 17.30 -21.01
C GLY A 225 -9.13 18.83 -21.20
N HIS A 226 -8.02 19.43 -21.59
CA HIS A 226 -7.91 20.88 -21.79
C HIS A 226 -8.57 21.39 -23.09
N LYS A 227 -8.75 20.53 -24.11
CA LYS A 227 -9.32 20.97 -25.41
C LYS A 227 -10.83 21.23 -25.42
N LYS A 228 -11.58 20.82 -24.39
CA LYS A 228 -13.04 21.08 -24.30
C LYS A 228 -13.42 22.31 -23.46
N ALA A 229 -12.45 23.10 -23.01
CA ALA A 229 -12.70 24.36 -22.31
C ALA A 229 -12.71 25.56 -23.24
N GLY A 230 -13.20 25.39 -24.49
CA GLY A 230 -13.47 26.50 -25.44
C GLY A 230 -14.66 27.32 -24.97
N ALA A 231 -14.40 28.58 -24.73
CA ALA A 231 -15.27 29.73 -24.74
C ALA A 231 -16.74 29.49 -24.31
N GLY A 232 -17.04 29.65 -23.03
CA GLY A 232 -18.45 29.82 -22.66
C GLY A 232 -18.91 29.41 -21.27
N SER A 233 -18.05 28.91 -20.39
CA SER A 233 -18.48 28.66 -19.00
C SER A 233 -17.43 29.13 -17.99
N ALA A 234 -17.49 30.41 -17.67
CA ALA A 234 -16.93 30.94 -16.43
C ALA A 234 -17.62 30.23 -15.25
N GLY A 235 -17.08 29.12 -14.78
CA GLY A 235 -17.70 28.36 -13.69
C GLY A 235 -17.40 26.86 -13.69
N ARG A 236 -16.43 26.41 -14.49
CA ARG A 236 -16.02 24.99 -14.40
C ARG A 236 -15.32 24.74 -13.07
N GLN A 237 -16.15 24.49 -12.06
CA GLN A 237 -15.64 23.89 -10.82
C GLN A 237 -14.84 22.63 -11.22
N LEU A 238 -13.53 22.67 -10.96
CA LEU A 238 -12.68 21.48 -10.92
C LEU A 238 -13.44 20.38 -10.17
N PRO A 239 -13.39 19.11 -10.65
CA PRO A 239 -14.06 18.02 -9.96
C PRO A 239 -13.76 18.16 -8.48
N ASN A 240 -14.79 18.19 -7.64
CA ASN A 240 -14.70 18.38 -6.20
C ASN A 240 -13.69 17.40 -5.64
N LYS A 241 -12.45 17.86 -5.52
CA LYS A 241 -11.34 17.13 -4.96
C LYS A 241 -11.75 16.79 -3.53
N PRO A 242 -11.78 15.51 -3.13
CA PRO A 242 -12.10 15.19 -1.75
C PRO A 242 -11.16 15.99 -0.85
N PRO A 243 -11.67 16.77 0.10
CA PRO A 243 -10.84 17.62 0.91
C PRO A 243 -9.86 16.76 1.71
N ASN A 244 -8.68 17.31 1.99
CA ASN A 244 -7.78 16.71 2.96
C ASN A 244 -8.58 16.46 4.24
N THR A 245 -8.78 15.20 4.58
CA THR A 245 -9.39 14.89 5.86
C THR A 245 -8.32 15.01 6.93
N LEU A 246 -8.67 15.58 8.07
CA LEU A 246 -7.76 15.74 9.21
C LEU A 246 -7.07 14.41 9.55
N LEU A 247 -7.83 13.32 9.60
CA LEU A 247 -7.31 11.98 9.92
C LEU A 247 -6.38 11.43 8.84
N GLY A 248 -6.70 11.60 7.56
CA GLY A 248 -5.81 11.19 6.48
C GLY A 248 -4.48 11.97 6.50
N THR A 249 -4.55 13.25 6.83
CA THR A 249 -3.37 14.11 7.01
C THR A 249 -2.54 13.66 8.20
N LEU A 250 -3.16 13.41 9.36
CA LEU A 250 -2.47 12.95 10.56
C LEU A 250 -1.79 11.58 10.37
N LEU A 251 -2.48 10.64 9.71
CA LEU A 251 -1.89 9.33 9.37
C LEU A 251 -0.67 9.48 8.46
N SER A 252 -0.78 10.33 7.43
CA SER A 252 0.32 10.55 6.48
C SER A 252 1.51 11.24 7.15
N LEU A 253 1.28 12.25 7.97
CA LEU A 253 2.32 12.91 8.76
C LEU A 253 2.96 11.95 9.77
N GLY A 254 2.16 11.14 10.47
CA GLY A 254 2.64 10.10 11.37
C GLY A 254 3.53 9.07 10.66
N ALA A 255 3.14 8.61 9.47
CA ALA A 255 3.94 7.71 8.67
C ALA A 255 5.27 8.35 8.22
N ILE A 256 5.24 9.60 7.77
CA ILE A 256 6.43 10.35 7.33
C ILE A 256 7.37 10.60 8.52
N SER A 257 6.86 10.90 9.71
CA SER A 257 7.68 11.11 10.92
C SER A 257 8.46 9.84 11.32
N LEU A 258 7.91 8.66 11.03
CA LEU A 258 8.58 7.38 11.22
C LEU A 258 9.43 6.95 10.02
N GLY A 259 9.65 7.82 9.04
CA GLY A 259 10.33 7.52 7.79
C GLY A 259 11.72 6.90 7.98
N ARG A 260 12.52 7.41 8.94
CA ARG A 260 13.85 6.84 9.25
C ARG A 260 13.75 5.40 9.73
N THR A 261 12.80 5.10 10.59
CA THR A 261 12.57 3.74 11.11
C THR A 261 12.05 2.82 10.02
N LEU A 262 11.12 3.32 9.20
CA LEU A 262 10.52 2.57 8.11
C LEU A 262 11.55 2.19 7.05
N THR A 263 12.47 3.09 6.69
CA THR A 263 13.49 2.88 5.65
C THR A 263 14.82 2.33 6.17
N ALA A 264 14.95 2.08 7.48
CA ALA A 264 16.14 1.49 8.06
C ALA A 264 16.43 0.12 7.41
N ALA A 265 17.72 -0.20 7.28
CA ALA A 265 18.14 -1.48 6.69
C ALA A 265 17.61 -2.65 7.52
N GLU A 266 17.11 -3.66 6.85
CA GLU A 266 16.59 -4.90 7.43
C GLU A 266 16.86 -6.03 6.44
N GLN A 267 17.16 -7.20 6.96
CA GLN A 267 17.24 -8.42 6.15
C GLN A 267 15.94 -9.19 6.36
N PRO A 268 15.06 -9.25 5.35
CA PRO A 268 13.82 -10.01 5.44
C PRO A 268 14.14 -11.51 5.52
N LEU A 269 13.36 -12.21 6.33
CA LEU A 269 13.42 -13.65 6.49
C LEU A 269 12.38 -14.36 5.61
N SER A 270 11.34 -13.66 5.23
CA SER A 270 10.24 -14.17 4.42
C SER A 270 10.71 -14.57 3.02
N GLN A 271 10.18 -15.70 2.57
CA GLN A 271 10.28 -16.11 1.18
C GLN A 271 9.18 -15.45 0.35
N CYS A 272 9.41 -15.34 -0.96
CA CYS A 272 8.39 -14.94 -1.90
C CYS A 272 7.27 -15.98 -1.95
N ASP A 273 6.04 -15.54 -2.26
CA ASP A 273 4.87 -16.41 -2.16
C ASP A 273 4.89 -17.59 -3.13
N GLN A 274 5.41 -17.39 -4.33
CA GLN A 274 5.31 -18.38 -5.41
C GLN A 274 6.65 -18.98 -5.83
N VAL A 275 7.75 -18.42 -5.32
CA VAL A 275 9.11 -18.89 -5.64
C VAL A 275 9.92 -18.96 -4.35
N PRO A 276 10.73 -19.99 -4.13
CA PRO A 276 11.56 -20.13 -2.92
C PRO A 276 12.77 -19.17 -2.97
N LEU A 277 12.51 -17.89 -3.18
CA LEU A 277 13.47 -16.80 -3.12
C LEU A 277 13.19 -15.95 -1.88
N THR A 278 14.24 -15.51 -1.20
CA THR A 278 14.11 -14.56 -0.11
C THR A 278 13.75 -13.18 -0.68
N VAL A 279 12.82 -12.48 -0.03
CA VAL A 279 12.43 -11.12 -0.42
C VAL A 279 13.64 -10.19 -0.36
N SER A 280 13.86 -9.39 -1.39
CA SER A 280 15.03 -8.49 -1.47
C SER A 280 14.90 -7.31 -0.50
N ALA A 281 15.93 -7.11 0.34
CA ALA A 281 16.00 -5.99 1.27
C ALA A 281 16.03 -4.63 0.56
N SER A 282 16.72 -4.54 -0.59
CA SER A 282 16.78 -3.31 -1.40
C SER A 282 15.41 -2.95 -1.94
N ARG A 283 14.70 -3.92 -2.54
CA ARG A 283 13.34 -3.73 -3.06
C ARG A 283 12.36 -3.29 -1.98
N LEU A 284 12.39 -3.92 -0.81
CA LEU A 284 11.55 -3.49 0.32
C LEU A 284 11.87 -2.07 0.76
N ARG A 285 13.15 -1.70 0.81
CA ARG A 285 13.55 -0.34 1.17
C ARG A 285 13.06 0.67 0.13
N VAL A 286 13.24 0.39 -1.15
CA VAL A 286 12.79 1.26 -2.25
C VAL A 286 11.27 1.39 -2.26
N SER A 287 10.52 0.31 -2.04
CA SER A 287 9.05 0.35 -1.94
C SER A 287 8.57 1.23 -0.78
N ARG A 288 9.24 1.16 0.37
CA ARG A 288 8.95 2.01 1.55
C ARG A 288 9.27 3.49 1.28
N VAL A 289 10.39 3.78 0.62
CA VAL A 289 10.75 5.15 0.21
C VAL A 289 9.74 5.71 -0.79
N MET A 290 9.35 4.91 -1.80
CA MET A 290 8.31 5.28 -2.75
C MET A 290 6.97 5.56 -2.04
N GLY A 291 6.57 4.70 -1.10
CA GLY A 291 5.36 4.90 -0.30
C GLY A 291 5.39 6.23 0.46
N LEU A 292 6.49 6.57 1.13
CA LEU A 292 6.65 7.85 1.82
C LEU A 292 6.61 9.03 0.85
N GLY A 293 7.26 8.91 -0.30
CA GLY A 293 7.21 9.93 -1.36
C GLY A 293 5.79 10.17 -1.88
N ALA A 294 5.02 9.09 -2.06
CA ALA A 294 3.61 9.16 -2.45
C ALA A 294 2.75 9.87 -1.40
N LEU A 295 2.97 9.58 -0.11
CA LEU A 295 2.26 10.26 0.99
C LEU A 295 2.60 11.75 1.04
N ALA A 296 3.88 12.11 0.89
CA ALA A 296 4.30 13.51 0.85
C ALA A 296 3.68 14.25 -0.35
N ALA A 297 3.74 13.66 -1.55
CA ALA A 297 3.12 14.22 -2.74
C ALA A 297 1.60 14.33 -2.60
N GLY A 298 0.94 13.33 -2.01
CA GLY A 298 -0.49 13.33 -1.71
C GLY A 298 -0.89 14.45 -0.74
N LEU A 299 -0.09 14.71 0.29
CA LEU A 299 -0.29 15.84 1.20
C LEU A 299 -0.18 17.17 0.49
N LEU A 300 0.87 17.37 -0.30
CA LEU A 300 1.10 18.61 -1.06
C LEU A 300 -0.01 18.88 -2.08
N ARG A 301 -0.56 17.81 -2.67
CA ARG A 301 -1.66 17.89 -3.65
C ARG A 301 -3.04 17.93 -3.02
N GLY A 302 -3.16 17.78 -1.71
CA GLY A 302 -4.45 17.71 -1.03
C GLY A 302 -5.22 16.40 -1.30
N GLU A 303 -4.52 15.28 -1.48
CA GLU A 303 -5.07 13.94 -1.76
C GLU A 303 -4.94 12.99 -0.56
N SER A 304 -4.71 13.50 0.66
CA SER A 304 -4.42 12.66 1.84
C SER A 304 -5.50 11.62 2.14
N ALA A 305 -6.78 11.95 1.87
CA ALA A 305 -7.89 11.01 2.04
C ALA A 305 -7.79 9.78 1.14
N SER A 306 -7.20 9.93 -0.05
CA SER A 306 -7.06 8.87 -1.05
C SER A 306 -5.95 7.88 -0.70
N PHE A 307 -4.98 8.33 0.10
CA PHE A 307 -3.83 7.54 0.51
C PHE A 307 -3.94 6.96 1.94
N VAL A 308 -5.12 7.00 2.56
CA VAL A 308 -5.36 6.42 3.89
C VAL A 308 -4.88 4.96 3.99
N PRO A 309 -5.14 4.05 3.02
CA PRO A 309 -4.63 2.69 3.09
C PRO A 309 -3.11 2.61 3.14
N LEU A 310 -2.44 3.37 2.28
CA LEU A 310 -0.98 3.42 2.23
C LEU A 310 -0.39 4.07 3.50
N ALA A 311 -0.99 5.16 3.97
CA ALA A 311 -0.57 5.85 5.19
C ALA A 311 -0.69 4.95 6.42
N ALA A 312 -1.80 4.21 6.55
CA ALA A 312 -2.01 3.25 7.62
C ALA A 312 -1.00 2.10 7.56
N ALA A 313 -0.68 1.59 6.35
CA ALA A 313 0.32 0.54 6.16
C ALA A 313 1.73 1.02 6.53
N CYS A 314 2.15 2.19 6.05
CA CYS A 314 3.44 2.78 6.40
C CYS A 314 3.56 3.08 7.89
N LEU A 315 2.49 3.62 8.51
CA LEU A 315 2.47 3.92 9.94
C LEU A 315 2.52 2.64 10.78
N GLY A 316 1.73 1.62 10.45
CA GLY A 316 1.72 0.33 11.15
C GLY A 316 3.09 -0.34 11.11
N THR A 317 3.71 -0.39 9.93
CA THR A 317 5.07 -0.93 9.76
C THR A 317 6.10 -0.11 10.53
N GLY A 318 6.05 1.22 10.46
CA GLY A 318 6.96 2.11 11.16
C GLY A 318 6.85 2.00 12.70
N LEU A 319 5.64 1.91 13.23
CA LEU A 319 5.38 1.70 14.66
C LEU A 319 5.94 0.37 15.15
N ARG A 320 5.62 -0.73 14.47
CA ARG A 320 6.15 -2.06 14.83
C ARG A 320 7.67 -2.03 14.89
N ARG A 321 8.34 -1.49 13.89
CA ARG A 321 9.79 -1.42 13.81
C ARG A 321 10.40 -0.54 14.90
N SER A 322 9.75 0.58 15.21
CA SER A 322 10.16 1.47 16.31
C SER A 322 10.10 0.75 17.67
N LEU A 323 9.05 -0.03 17.91
CA LEU A 323 8.88 -0.80 19.13
C LEU A 323 9.88 -1.95 19.22
N SER A 324 10.09 -2.71 18.15
CA SER A 324 11.05 -3.82 18.10
C SER A 324 12.49 -3.36 18.29
N GLY A 325 12.86 -2.18 17.76
CA GLY A 325 14.18 -1.59 17.94
C GLY A 325 14.47 -1.15 19.38
N ARG A 326 13.45 -0.84 20.17
CA ARG A 326 13.59 -0.48 21.59
C ARG A 326 13.74 -1.70 22.51
N ILE A 327 13.17 -2.84 22.15
CA ILE A 327 13.18 -4.06 22.99
C ILE A 327 14.52 -4.79 22.91
N ARG A 328 15.18 -4.79 21.76
CA ARG A 328 16.47 -5.51 21.57
C ARG A 328 17.60 -5.05 22.50
N PRO A 329 17.87 -3.74 22.72
CA PRO A 329 18.98 -3.33 23.57
C PRO A 329 18.79 -3.66 25.06
N GLU A 330 17.55 -3.77 25.55
CA GLU A 330 17.32 -4.14 26.96
C GLU A 330 17.57 -5.60 27.25
N LEU A 331 17.19 -6.50 26.33
CA LEU A 331 17.45 -7.92 26.45
C LEU A 331 18.95 -8.24 26.38
N SER A 332 19.69 -7.53 25.52
CA SER A 332 21.14 -7.65 25.44
C SER A 332 21.85 -7.18 26.71
N ARG A 333 21.37 -6.14 27.36
CA ARG A 333 21.91 -5.65 28.64
C ARG A 333 21.62 -6.58 29.80
N ARG A 334 20.44 -7.23 29.83
CA ARG A 334 20.08 -8.22 30.87
C ARG A 334 20.79 -9.56 30.73
N ALA A 335 21.24 -9.91 29.52
CA ALA A 335 21.98 -11.14 29.28
C ALA A 335 23.47 -11.04 29.64
N VAL A 336 23.97 -9.82 29.87
CA VAL A 336 25.39 -9.53 30.21
C VAL A 336 25.54 -9.16 31.68
N ALA A 337 24.46 -8.88 32.40
CA ALA A 337 24.42 -8.66 33.84
C ALA A 337 24.03 -9.96 34.59
#